data_6b24907934f44dbdbe651847ceff94f9
#
_entry.id   6b24907934f44dbdbe651847ceff94f9
#
_cell.length_a   1.000
_cell.length_b   1.000
_cell.length_c   1.000
_cell.angle_alpha   90.00
_cell.angle_beta   90.00
_cell.angle_gamma   90.00
#
_symmetry.space_group_name_H-M   'P 1'
#
loop_
_entity.id
_entity.type
_entity.pdbx_description
1 polymer ?
#
loop_
_entity_poly.entity_id
_entity_poly.type
_entity_poly.pdbx_seq_one_letter_code
_entity_poly.pdbx_strand_id
1 'polypeptide(L)'
;MNPHVLAQDEAMIKSLESMKRVDDKGYLYHMECDYDYYKLPPQLLKVIDAGCSTFFTKNLNDEYILCRNYDYSHFLHNDRHNDRTGINVIVEGRNPNAKYKSIGVCDAFWLDYQNGSYGNGSFDDGKTDLSAALLCPYLCMDGMNEMGLCVSVMA
;
A
#
# COMPACT_ATOMS: atom_id res chain seq x y z
N MET A 1 -6.32 14.91 -8.80
CA MET A 1 -5.03 15.67 -8.68
C MET A 1 -4.06 14.93 -9.57
N ASN A 2 -3.27 15.65 -10.38
CA ASN A 2 -2.30 14.99 -11.25
C ASN A 2 -1.17 14.41 -10.37
N PRO A 3 -0.89 13.10 -10.36
CA PRO A 3 0.16 12.50 -9.54
C PRO A 3 1.55 13.09 -9.80
N HIS A 4 1.80 13.62 -11.00
CA HIS A 4 3.04 14.35 -11.29
C HIS A 4 3.26 15.60 -10.43
N VAL A 5 2.22 16.12 -9.77
CA VAL A 5 2.33 17.25 -8.84
C VAL A 5 2.80 16.80 -7.46
N LEU A 6 2.62 15.53 -7.10
CA LEU A 6 3.05 14.97 -5.81
C LEU A 6 4.55 14.71 -5.75
N ALA A 7 5.21 14.40 -6.88
CA ALA A 7 6.63 14.05 -6.93
C ALA A 7 7.56 15.29 -7.03
N GLN A 8 7.30 16.35 -6.26
CA GLN A 8 8.15 17.56 -6.26
C GLN A 8 9.08 17.64 -5.04
N ASP A 9 8.84 16.81 -4.04
CA ASP A 9 9.66 16.76 -2.82
C ASP A 9 10.73 15.68 -2.98
N GLU A 10 11.97 16.00 -2.60
CA GLU A 10 13.11 15.07 -2.66
C GLU A 10 12.85 13.78 -1.85
N ALA A 11 12.17 13.88 -0.72
CA ALA A 11 11.80 12.72 0.10
C ALA A 11 10.77 11.83 -0.60
N MET A 12 9.84 12.42 -1.36
CA MET A 12 8.89 11.67 -2.20
C MET A 12 9.59 10.94 -3.33
N ILE A 13 10.53 11.60 -4.00
CA ILE A 13 11.34 10.99 -5.08
C ILE A 13 12.15 9.80 -4.52
N LYS A 14 12.85 9.98 -3.41
CA LYS A 14 13.61 8.90 -2.75
C LYS A 14 12.70 7.73 -2.35
N SER A 15 11.50 8.01 -1.87
CA SER A 15 10.54 6.97 -1.52
C SER A 15 10.12 6.16 -2.75
N LEU A 16 9.87 6.81 -3.90
CA LEU A 16 9.60 6.10 -5.16
C LEU A 16 10.79 5.28 -5.65
N GLU A 17 12.01 5.83 -5.56
CA GLU A 17 13.25 5.14 -5.92
C GLU A 17 13.56 3.93 -5.02
N SER A 18 13.03 3.92 -3.79
CA SER A 18 13.18 2.79 -2.86
C SER A 18 12.35 1.57 -3.24
N MET A 19 11.37 1.74 -4.14
CA MET A 19 10.49 0.65 -4.56
C MET A 19 11.28 -0.44 -5.27
N LYS A 20 11.18 -1.66 -4.74
CA LYS A 20 11.86 -2.84 -5.28
C LYS A 20 10.97 -4.06 -5.20
N ARG A 21 11.12 -4.96 -6.17
CA ARG A 21 10.50 -6.27 -6.14
C ARG A 21 11.17 -7.16 -5.09
N VAL A 22 10.36 -7.90 -4.33
CA VAL A 22 10.79 -8.76 -3.23
C VAL A 22 10.66 -10.24 -3.57
N ASP A 23 9.77 -10.59 -4.51
CA ASP A 23 9.53 -11.95 -4.97
C ASP A 23 9.96 -12.18 -6.43
N ASP A 24 10.02 -13.45 -6.86
CA ASP A 24 10.44 -13.81 -8.23
C ASP A 24 9.36 -13.56 -9.28
N LYS A 25 8.08 -13.45 -8.86
CA LYS A 25 6.91 -13.42 -9.73
C LYS A 25 6.39 -12.02 -10.04
N GLY A 26 6.85 -11.01 -9.29
CA GLY A 26 6.39 -9.63 -9.42
C GLY A 26 5.05 -9.34 -8.76
N TYR A 27 4.67 -10.12 -7.74
CA TYR A 27 3.44 -9.90 -6.96
C TYR A 27 3.68 -9.17 -5.64
N LEU A 28 4.95 -9.04 -5.22
CA LEU A 28 5.30 -8.39 -3.97
C LEU A 28 6.41 -7.37 -4.17
N TYR A 29 6.15 -6.15 -3.74
CA TYR A 29 7.09 -5.04 -3.73
C TYR A 29 7.26 -4.51 -2.31
N HIS A 30 8.36 -3.80 -2.10
CA HIS A 30 8.66 -3.08 -0.86
C HIS A 30 8.96 -1.63 -1.19
N MET A 31 8.51 -0.71 -0.35
CA MET A 31 8.73 0.73 -0.48
C MET A 31 8.97 1.35 0.90
N GLU A 32 9.96 2.24 0.99
CA GLU A 32 10.26 3.04 2.18
C GLU A 32 9.64 4.45 2.00
N CYS A 33 8.75 4.85 2.90
CA CYS A 33 8.04 6.12 2.81
C CYS A 33 8.61 7.12 3.83
N ASP A 34 9.61 7.89 3.41
CA ASP A 34 10.34 8.85 4.25
C ASP A 34 9.76 10.29 4.19
N TYR A 35 8.68 10.52 3.42
CA TYR A 35 8.04 11.83 3.31
C TYR A 35 6.91 12.03 4.33
N ASP A 36 6.52 13.28 4.53
CA ASP A 36 5.40 13.64 5.41
C ASP A 36 4.04 13.38 4.75
N TYR A 37 3.61 12.11 4.75
CA TYR A 37 2.31 11.72 4.18
C TYR A 37 1.12 12.26 4.99
N TYR A 38 1.29 12.78 6.21
CA TYR A 38 0.21 13.43 6.95
C TYR A 38 -0.27 14.73 6.30
N LYS A 39 0.54 15.31 5.40
CA LYS A 39 0.17 16.49 4.63
C LYS A 39 -0.67 16.20 3.39
N LEU A 40 -0.75 14.95 2.94
CA LEU A 40 -1.59 14.62 1.80
C LEU A 40 -3.07 14.67 2.23
N PRO A 41 -3.93 15.38 1.48
CA PRO A 41 -5.31 15.57 1.91
C PRO A 41 -6.12 14.27 1.79
N PRO A 42 -6.79 13.82 2.88
CA PRO A 42 -7.59 12.59 2.88
C PRO A 42 -8.73 12.58 1.84
N GLN A 43 -9.16 13.76 1.38
CA GLN A 43 -10.21 13.91 0.38
C GLN A 43 -9.85 13.32 -0.99
N LEU A 44 -8.58 12.96 -1.19
CA LEU A 44 -8.13 12.26 -2.41
C LEU A 44 -8.53 10.79 -2.45
N LEU A 45 -8.87 10.21 -1.29
CA LEU A 45 -9.18 8.80 -1.21
C LEU A 45 -10.66 8.54 -1.51
N LYS A 46 -10.91 7.65 -2.45
CA LYS A 46 -12.26 7.11 -2.68
C LYS A 46 -12.60 6.10 -1.59
N VAL A 47 -13.88 5.97 -1.27
CA VAL A 47 -14.33 4.95 -0.32
C VAL A 47 -14.03 3.56 -0.87
N ILE A 48 -13.47 2.70 -0.02
CA ILE A 48 -13.16 1.31 -0.30
C ILE A 48 -14.27 0.45 0.32
N ASP A 49 -14.86 -0.42 -0.49
CA ASP A 49 -15.80 -1.46 -0.05
C ASP A 49 -15.09 -2.80 -0.19
N ALA A 50 -14.58 -3.32 0.91
CA ALA A 50 -13.80 -4.55 0.95
C ALA A 50 -14.24 -5.44 2.12
N GLY A 51 -14.38 -6.75 1.87
CA GLY A 51 -14.62 -7.74 2.91
C GLY A 51 -13.31 -8.33 3.44
N CYS A 52 -13.22 -8.54 4.74
CA CYS A 52 -12.03 -9.10 5.37
C CYS A 52 -12.37 -9.86 6.63
N SER A 53 -11.51 -10.81 6.99
CA SER A 53 -11.54 -11.45 8.30
C SER A 53 -10.18 -11.37 8.99
N THR A 54 -10.19 -11.14 10.30
CA THR A 54 -8.98 -11.09 11.11
C THR A 54 -9.13 -11.96 12.35
N PHE A 55 -8.03 -12.52 12.79
CA PHE A 55 -7.97 -13.14 14.12
C PHE A 55 -6.63 -12.83 14.80
N PHE A 56 -6.68 -12.87 16.12
CA PHE A 56 -5.55 -12.59 16.97
C PHE A 56 -5.26 -13.82 17.82
N THR A 57 -4.00 -14.22 17.88
CA THR A 57 -3.60 -15.43 18.60
C THR A 57 -2.19 -15.28 19.20
N LYS A 58 -1.76 -16.28 19.95
CA LYS A 58 -0.37 -16.44 20.38
C LYS A 58 0.24 -17.68 19.72
N ASN A 59 1.51 -17.58 19.34
CA ASN A 59 2.28 -18.74 18.90
C ASN A 59 2.86 -19.52 20.09
N LEU A 60 3.57 -20.59 19.79
CA LEU A 60 4.21 -21.45 20.81
C LEU A 60 5.34 -20.76 21.60
N ASN A 61 5.83 -19.63 21.11
CA ASN A 61 6.84 -18.80 21.77
C ASN A 61 6.22 -17.69 22.62
N ASP A 62 4.90 -17.72 22.84
CA ASP A 62 4.13 -16.70 23.57
C ASP A 62 4.11 -15.30 22.90
N GLU A 63 4.42 -15.24 21.60
CA GLU A 63 4.36 -14.02 20.79
C GLU A 63 2.94 -13.81 20.23
N TYR A 64 2.45 -12.58 20.26
CA TYR A 64 1.17 -12.22 19.68
C TYR A 64 1.25 -12.10 18.16
N ILE A 65 0.27 -12.70 17.47
CA ILE A 65 0.17 -12.71 16.02
C ILE A 65 -1.20 -12.18 15.62
N LEU A 66 -1.23 -11.14 14.78
CA LEU A 66 -2.42 -10.71 14.05
C LEU A 66 -2.41 -11.38 12.68
N CYS A 67 -3.43 -12.18 12.40
CA CYS A 67 -3.64 -12.81 11.11
C CYS A 67 -4.82 -12.14 10.40
N ARG A 68 -4.69 -11.94 9.10
CA ARG A 68 -5.73 -11.35 8.28
C ARG A 68 -5.91 -12.14 6.99
N ASN A 69 -7.17 -12.36 6.62
CA ASN A 69 -7.56 -12.78 5.30
C ASN A 69 -8.19 -11.59 4.56
N TYR A 70 -7.67 -11.28 3.37
CA TYR A 70 -8.15 -10.21 2.53
C TYR A 70 -9.05 -10.79 1.44
N ASP A 71 -10.36 -10.66 1.62
CA ASP A 71 -11.40 -11.26 0.79
C ASP A 71 -11.99 -10.26 -0.19
N TYR A 72 -11.15 -9.56 -0.94
CA TYR A 72 -11.63 -8.64 -1.96
C TYR A 72 -11.66 -9.31 -3.34
N SER A 73 -12.79 -9.17 -4.02
CA SER A 73 -12.93 -9.65 -5.40
C SER A 73 -12.76 -8.50 -6.38
N HIS A 74 -11.61 -8.41 -7.02
CA HIS A 74 -11.35 -7.43 -8.08
C HIS A 74 -12.28 -7.61 -9.28
N PHE A 75 -12.93 -8.75 -9.42
CA PHE A 75 -13.90 -9.04 -10.51
C PHE A 75 -15.23 -8.29 -10.37
N LEU A 76 -15.60 -7.82 -9.18
CA LEU A 76 -16.87 -7.12 -8.95
C LEU A 76 -16.96 -5.79 -9.69
N HIS A 77 -15.83 -5.21 -10.06
CA HIS A 77 -15.76 -3.90 -10.73
C HIS A 77 -15.59 -3.99 -12.24
N ASN A 78 -15.89 -5.13 -12.89
CA ASN A 78 -15.69 -5.34 -14.34
C ASN A 78 -14.24 -5.22 -14.84
N ASP A 79 -13.27 -5.16 -13.95
CA ASP A 79 -11.87 -4.97 -14.28
C ASP A 79 -11.15 -6.27 -14.59
N ARG A 80 -11.71 -7.03 -15.56
CA ARG A 80 -11.07 -8.26 -16.06
C ARG A 80 -9.73 -8.05 -16.75
N HIS A 81 -9.27 -6.79 -16.82
CA HIS A 81 -8.08 -6.38 -17.54
C HIS A 81 -7.05 -5.66 -16.66
N ASN A 82 -7.25 -5.64 -15.34
CA ASN A 82 -6.25 -5.06 -14.45
C ASN A 82 -5.16 -6.10 -14.14
N ASP A 83 -4.02 -5.97 -14.82
CA ASP A 83 -2.87 -6.87 -14.68
C ASP A 83 -2.17 -6.74 -13.31
N ARG A 84 -2.57 -5.75 -12.49
CA ARG A 84 -2.05 -5.56 -11.13
C ARG A 84 -2.86 -6.27 -10.05
N THR A 85 -3.86 -7.06 -10.43
CA THR A 85 -4.58 -7.89 -9.47
C THR A 85 -3.62 -8.81 -8.74
N GLY A 86 -3.61 -8.72 -7.41
CA GLY A 86 -2.74 -9.53 -6.57
C GLY A 86 -1.34 -8.99 -6.34
N ILE A 87 -0.98 -7.82 -6.91
CA ILE A 87 0.27 -7.14 -6.56
C ILE A 87 0.10 -6.41 -5.24
N ASN A 88 1.01 -6.65 -4.31
CA ASN A 88 1.03 -6.01 -3.01
C ASN A 88 2.31 -5.21 -2.81
N VAL A 89 2.21 -4.12 -2.05
CA VAL A 89 3.35 -3.30 -1.65
C VAL A 89 3.48 -3.33 -0.14
N ILE A 90 4.59 -3.83 0.35
CA ILE A 90 4.99 -3.66 1.75
C ILE A 90 5.47 -2.22 1.90
N VAL A 91 4.82 -1.47 2.75
CA VAL A 91 5.09 -0.05 3.01
C VAL A 91 5.78 0.07 4.35
N GLU A 92 7.04 0.49 4.34
CA GLU A 92 7.74 0.88 5.56
C GLU A 92 7.55 2.38 5.79
N GLY A 93 6.71 2.73 6.75
CA GLY A 93 6.38 4.12 7.08
C GLY A 93 7.42 4.74 8.00
N ARG A 94 8.14 5.73 7.50
CA ARG A 94 9.19 6.48 8.20
C ARG A 94 8.91 7.98 8.20
N ASN A 95 7.62 8.36 8.28
CA ASN A 95 7.22 9.76 8.27
C ASN A 95 8.00 10.56 9.33
N PRO A 96 8.69 11.66 8.95
CA PRO A 96 9.52 12.45 9.86
C PRO A 96 8.74 13.11 11.00
N ASN A 97 7.41 13.26 10.84
CA ASN A 97 6.51 13.82 11.85
C ASN A 97 5.75 12.74 12.66
N ALA A 98 5.95 11.47 12.34
CA ALA A 98 5.38 10.37 13.12
C ALA A 98 6.24 10.08 14.35
N LYS A 99 5.59 9.77 15.46
CA LYS A 99 6.27 9.37 16.70
C LYS A 99 6.92 7.98 16.56
N TYR A 100 6.34 7.11 15.76
CA TYR A 100 6.75 5.73 15.59
C TYR A 100 6.85 5.37 14.11
N LYS A 101 7.79 4.50 13.78
CA LYS A 101 7.83 3.84 12.48
C LYS A 101 6.73 2.79 12.38
N SER A 102 6.35 2.47 11.16
CA SER A 102 5.31 1.48 10.90
C SER A 102 5.66 0.62 9.69
N ILE A 103 4.98 -0.52 9.59
CA ILE A 103 4.97 -1.36 8.40
C ILE A 103 3.53 -1.71 8.09
N GLY A 104 3.16 -1.72 6.82
CA GLY A 104 1.83 -2.10 6.37
C GLY A 104 1.85 -2.74 4.99
N VAL A 105 0.72 -3.23 4.55
CA VAL A 105 0.57 -3.81 3.21
C VAL A 105 -0.54 -3.08 2.46
N CYS A 106 -0.18 -2.56 1.29
CA CYS A 106 -1.07 -1.91 0.34
C CYS A 106 -1.31 -2.84 -0.85
N ASP A 107 -2.56 -2.98 -1.27
CA ASP A 107 -2.91 -3.62 -2.54
C ASP A 107 -2.78 -2.61 -3.69
N ALA A 108 -1.96 -2.91 -4.70
CA ALA A 108 -1.71 -2.02 -5.83
C ALA A 108 -2.96 -1.75 -6.68
N PHE A 109 -3.98 -2.62 -6.63
CA PHE A 109 -5.27 -2.38 -7.26
C PHE A 109 -5.87 -1.03 -6.81
N TRP A 110 -5.76 -0.69 -5.54
CA TRP A 110 -6.31 0.54 -5.00
C TRP A 110 -5.57 1.80 -5.45
N LEU A 111 -4.28 1.68 -5.80
CA LEU A 111 -3.52 2.78 -6.38
C LEU A 111 -4.09 3.16 -7.75
N ASP A 112 -4.36 2.17 -8.60
CA ASP A 112 -4.94 2.39 -9.91
C ASP A 112 -6.39 2.89 -9.81
N TYR A 113 -7.17 2.35 -8.88
CA TYR A 113 -8.53 2.80 -8.63
C TYR A 113 -8.59 4.28 -8.23
N GLN A 114 -7.66 4.74 -7.39
CA GLN A 114 -7.60 6.15 -6.99
C GLN A 114 -7.24 7.08 -8.15
N ASN A 115 -6.36 6.64 -9.04
CA ASN A 115 -5.89 7.43 -10.17
C ASN A 115 -6.85 7.45 -11.37
N GLY A 116 -7.78 6.53 -11.46
CA GLY A 116 -8.58 6.29 -12.67
C GLY A 116 -7.74 5.80 -13.85
N SER A 117 -6.51 5.37 -13.58
CA SER A 117 -5.58 4.81 -14.55
C SER A 117 -5.42 3.33 -14.24
N TYR A 118 -6.08 2.49 -15.04
CA TYR A 118 -5.90 1.04 -14.96
C TYR A 118 -4.63 0.68 -15.71
N GLY A 119 -3.49 0.82 -15.03
CA GLY A 119 -2.19 0.52 -15.63
C GLY A 119 -2.02 -0.98 -15.82
N ASN A 120 -1.78 -1.39 -17.04
CA ASN A 120 -1.37 -2.74 -17.38
C ASN A 120 0.13 -2.83 -17.19
N GLY A 121 0.61 -3.36 -16.09
CA GLY A 121 2.03 -3.59 -15.97
C GLY A 121 2.57 -3.72 -14.55
N SER A 122 3.78 -4.19 -14.50
CA SER A 122 4.61 -4.30 -13.31
C SER A 122 5.19 -2.93 -12.93
N PHE A 123 5.45 -2.68 -11.67
CA PHE A 123 6.13 -1.46 -11.21
C PHE A 123 7.57 -1.33 -11.73
N ASP A 124 8.15 -2.41 -12.24
CA ASP A 124 9.51 -2.46 -12.78
C ASP A 124 9.58 -2.52 -14.32
N ASP A 125 8.48 -2.25 -15.02
CA ASP A 125 8.43 -2.23 -16.49
C ASP A 125 9.05 -0.98 -17.14
N GLY A 126 9.42 0.01 -16.34
CA GLY A 126 9.96 1.30 -16.79
C GLY A 126 8.97 2.19 -17.54
N LYS A 127 7.71 1.79 -17.64
CA LYS A 127 6.63 2.51 -18.35
C LYS A 127 5.54 3.00 -17.40
N THR A 128 5.42 2.34 -16.25
CA THR A 128 4.41 2.65 -15.25
C THR A 128 4.77 3.92 -14.51
N ASP A 129 3.79 4.82 -14.38
CA ASP A 129 3.92 5.98 -13.51
C ASP A 129 3.87 5.55 -12.04
N LEU A 130 5.01 5.58 -11.39
CA LEU A 130 5.14 5.21 -9.98
C LEU A 130 4.59 6.25 -9.01
N SER A 131 4.25 7.46 -9.46
CA SER A 131 3.84 8.54 -8.57
C SER A 131 2.60 8.21 -7.73
N ALA A 132 1.71 7.34 -8.24
CA ALA A 132 0.58 6.82 -7.49
C ALA A 132 0.98 6.04 -6.23
N ALA A 133 2.18 5.44 -6.22
CA ALA A 133 2.68 4.70 -5.07
C ALA A 133 2.91 5.59 -3.84
N LEU A 134 3.00 6.91 -4.00
CA LEU A 134 2.99 7.87 -2.88
C LEU A 134 1.68 7.84 -2.07
N LEU A 135 0.64 7.19 -2.57
CA LEU A 135 -0.61 6.96 -1.83
C LEU A 135 -0.59 5.67 -1.00
N CYS A 136 0.42 4.81 -1.14
CA CYS A 136 0.51 3.54 -0.41
C CYS A 136 0.29 3.67 1.11
N PRO A 137 0.87 4.65 1.83
CA PRO A 137 0.66 4.77 3.27
C PRO A 137 -0.81 4.95 3.69
N TYR A 138 -1.65 5.50 2.80
CA TYR A 138 -3.09 5.70 3.05
C TYR A 138 -3.94 4.51 2.67
N LEU A 139 -3.41 3.61 1.86
CA LEU A 139 -4.12 2.48 1.27
C LEU A 139 -3.67 1.14 1.84
N CYS A 140 -2.89 1.18 2.93
CA CYS A 140 -2.57 -0.02 3.67
C CYS A 140 -3.84 -0.64 4.26
N MET A 141 -4.06 -1.91 3.95
CA MET A 141 -5.20 -2.69 4.44
C MET A 141 -4.96 -3.20 5.86
N ASP A 142 -3.71 -3.29 6.26
CA ASP A 142 -3.26 -3.63 7.59
C ASP A 142 -1.92 -2.95 7.87
N GLY A 143 -1.56 -2.89 9.13
CA GLY A 143 -0.29 -2.34 9.54
C GLY A 143 0.01 -2.56 11.01
N MET A 144 1.27 -2.38 11.33
CA MET A 144 1.79 -2.45 12.68
C MET A 144 2.85 -1.37 12.90
N ASN A 145 2.88 -0.75 14.06
CA ASN A 145 3.98 0.13 14.44
C ASN A 145 5.04 -0.62 15.28
N GLU A 146 6.21 0.01 15.46
CA GLU A 146 7.33 -0.54 16.22
C GLU A 146 7.03 -0.81 17.70
N MET A 147 5.91 -0.28 18.21
CA MET A 147 5.44 -0.53 19.58
C MET A 147 4.45 -1.71 19.66
N GLY A 148 4.18 -2.39 18.54
CA GLY A 148 3.31 -3.55 18.48
C GLY A 148 1.82 -3.22 18.36
N LEU A 149 1.43 -1.95 18.16
CA LEU A 149 0.05 -1.63 17.82
C LEU A 149 -0.25 -2.08 16.40
N CYS A 150 -1.20 -3.01 16.27
CA CYS A 150 -1.66 -3.53 14.98
C CYS A 150 -3.04 -2.96 14.65
N VAL A 151 -3.25 -2.67 13.38
CA VAL A 151 -4.53 -2.25 12.83
C VAL A 151 -4.83 -3.03 11.55
N SER A 152 -6.11 -3.24 11.27
CA SER A 152 -6.54 -3.92 10.05
C SER A 152 -7.89 -3.35 9.61
N VAL A 153 -8.06 -3.14 8.31
CA VAL A 153 -9.34 -2.74 7.72
C VAL A 153 -10.21 -3.98 7.57
N MET A 154 -11.41 -3.90 8.12
CA MET A 154 -12.49 -4.88 7.93
C MET A 154 -13.72 -4.10 7.46
N ALA A 155 -14.34 -4.54 6.39
CA ALA A 155 -15.59 -3.98 5.85
C ALA A 155 -16.69 -5.02 5.83
#